data_025be594bdc89fbd8642891c3a455330
#
_entry.id   025be594bdc89fbd8642891c3a455330
#
_cell.length_a   1.000
_cell.length_b   1.000
_cell.length_c   1.000
_cell.angle_alpha   90.00
_cell.angle_beta   90.00
_cell.angle_gamma   90.00
#
_symmetry.space_group_name_H-M   'P 1'
#
loop_
_entity.id
_entity.type
_entity.pdbx_description
1 polymer ?
#
loop_
_entity_poly.entity_id
_entity_poly.type
_entity_poly.pdbx_seq_one_letter_code
_entity_poly.pdbx_strand_id
1 'polypeptide(L)'
;MASPSDPAVPAEAIEPAPRRRNLSPWASWSLHLRSVVDEDPCPDAAAAVPAWRERVRTRLAAMLGSPPPAVPLDPEVTDEVDAGDHVRRRILYDVEPTMSVPAYLLVPKDRLAGPPGPAVLAVHGHGPGKEMICGLTGPAQEHYALQLVRLGYVVLTPDLRCFGERQDPQWSPEVHKYDCDWNLVAATMAGAVPLAQNLWDLQRSVDLLVAHPLVDPARIAVAGLSYGATMSLFLAATDDRIGAVIVSGYLSSWRAAHSVPWNMCGSQVLPGQLGRLEHLDVASLIAPRPILVESGTEDPLFPVDTARATVASLRRVYAALGADPGRVEHDVFEGGHRWNGARTEAFLAGPW
;
A
#
# COMPACT_ATOMS: atom_id res chain seq x y z
N MET A 1 -21.81 -2.42 15.73
CA MET A 1 -23.01 -1.70 15.21
C MET A 1 -22.61 -1.11 13.88
N ALA A 2 -23.25 -1.50 12.78
CA ALA A 2 -22.94 -0.99 11.46
C ALA A 2 -23.20 0.52 11.44
N SER A 3 -22.21 1.32 11.04
CA SER A 3 -22.37 2.73 10.73
C SER A 3 -23.42 2.88 9.63
N PRO A 4 -24.34 3.83 9.68
CA PRO A 4 -25.27 4.05 8.59
C PRO A 4 -24.45 4.40 7.34
N SER A 5 -24.72 3.68 6.25
CA SER A 5 -24.17 3.96 4.93
C SER A 5 -24.58 5.37 4.51
N ASP A 6 -23.65 6.33 4.57
CA ASP A 6 -23.85 7.62 3.93
C ASP A 6 -24.11 7.39 2.44
N PRO A 7 -25.14 7.98 1.87
CA PRO A 7 -25.41 7.83 0.45
C PRO A 7 -24.23 8.41 -0.34
N ALA A 8 -23.66 7.61 -1.24
CA ALA A 8 -22.63 8.05 -2.15
C ALA A 8 -23.11 9.30 -2.90
N VAL A 9 -22.51 10.44 -2.63
CA VAL A 9 -22.78 11.68 -3.37
C VAL A 9 -22.16 11.50 -4.75
N PRO A 10 -22.95 11.54 -5.84
CA PRO A 10 -22.40 11.39 -7.18
C PRO A 10 -21.31 12.44 -7.44
N ALA A 11 -20.22 12.03 -8.06
CA ALA A 11 -19.09 12.92 -8.39
C ALA A 11 -19.53 14.16 -9.22
N GLU A 12 -20.63 14.08 -9.92
CA GLU A 12 -21.24 15.18 -10.68
C GLU A 12 -21.87 16.27 -9.81
N ALA A 13 -22.20 15.97 -8.53
CA ALA A 13 -22.89 16.92 -7.64
C ALA A 13 -21.95 18.00 -7.03
N ILE A 14 -20.64 17.96 -7.32
CA ILE A 14 -19.65 18.83 -6.68
C ILE A 14 -19.13 19.94 -7.62
N GLU A 15 -19.71 20.12 -8.79
CA GLU A 15 -19.40 21.31 -9.57
C GLU A 15 -19.96 22.54 -8.87
N PRO A 16 -19.10 23.44 -8.34
CA PRO A 16 -19.63 24.65 -7.74
C PRO A 16 -20.25 25.49 -8.86
N ALA A 17 -21.53 25.84 -8.69
CA ALA A 17 -22.17 26.81 -9.57
C ALA A 17 -21.24 28.04 -9.67
N PRO A 18 -21.07 28.64 -10.86
CA PRO A 18 -20.22 29.79 -11.04
C PRO A 18 -20.65 30.91 -10.08
N ARG A 19 -19.89 31.07 -9.01
CA ARG A 19 -20.13 32.11 -8.00
C ARG A 19 -19.20 33.29 -8.28
N ARG A 20 -19.72 34.51 -8.14
CA ARG A 20 -18.94 35.73 -8.25
C ARG A 20 -17.85 35.80 -7.17
N ARG A 21 -18.06 35.12 -6.01
CA ARG A 21 -17.08 34.91 -4.94
C ARG A 21 -17.21 33.48 -4.43
N ASN A 22 -16.09 32.76 -4.34
CA ASN A 22 -16.05 31.44 -3.74
C ASN A 22 -15.61 31.56 -2.27
N LEU A 23 -16.47 31.11 -1.35
CA LEU A 23 -16.18 31.11 0.09
C LEU A 23 -15.86 29.71 0.61
N SER A 24 -15.86 28.70 -0.25
CA SER A 24 -15.56 27.30 0.11
C SER A 24 -14.07 27.00 -0.15
N PRO A 25 -13.26 26.72 0.88
CA PRO A 25 -11.89 26.25 0.69
C PRO A 25 -11.85 24.97 -0.16
N TRP A 26 -12.79 24.06 0.07
CA TRP A 26 -12.87 22.81 -0.70
C TRP A 26 -13.11 23.07 -2.21
N ALA A 27 -14.05 23.92 -2.56
CA ALA A 27 -14.27 24.23 -3.97
C ALA A 27 -13.04 24.90 -4.61
N SER A 28 -12.30 25.73 -3.85
CA SER A 28 -11.04 26.29 -4.30
C SER A 28 -9.98 25.21 -4.54
N TRP A 29 -9.82 24.28 -3.60
CA TRP A 29 -8.89 23.16 -3.75
C TRP A 29 -9.27 22.26 -4.92
N SER A 30 -10.56 21.90 -5.08
CA SER A 30 -11.02 21.08 -6.19
C SER A 30 -10.69 21.67 -7.55
N LEU A 31 -10.86 23.00 -7.71
CA LEU A 31 -10.48 23.69 -8.94
C LEU A 31 -8.97 23.66 -9.15
N HIS A 32 -8.19 23.92 -8.09
CA HIS A 32 -6.74 23.88 -8.16
C HIS A 32 -6.23 22.48 -8.54
N LEU A 33 -6.68 21.43 -7.87
CA LEU A 33 -6.27 20.03 -8.11
C LEU A 33 -6.58 19.58 -9.55
N ARG A 34 -7.71 20.04 -10.13
CA ARG A 34 -8.05 19.76 -11.53
C ARG A 34 -7.17 20.52 -12.54
N SER A 35 -6.60 21.66 -12.16
CA SER A 35 -5.76 22.48 -13.02
C SER A 35 -4.28 22.12 -12.98
N VAL A 36 -3.87 21.25 -12.06
CA VAL A 36 -2.46 20.83 -11.97
C VAL A 36 -2.06 20.03 -13.21
N VAL A 37 -0.95 20.41 -13.80
CA VAL A 37 -0.34 19.74 -14.96
C VAL A 37 0.89 18.97 -14.50
N ASP A 38 1.12 17.78 -15.08
CA ASP A 38 2.27 16.98 -14.75
C ASP A 38 3.56 17.67 -15.24
N GLU A 39 4.51 17.87 -14.32
CA GLU A 39 5.76 18.58 -14.60
C GLU A 39 6.72 17.73 -15.48
N ASP A 40 6.64 16.41 -15.36
CA ASP A 40 7.53 15.47 -16.05
C ASP A 40 6.76 14.17 -16.38
N PRO A 41 5.79 14.21 -17.31
CA PRO A 41 4.97 13.06 -17.64
C PRO A 41 5.80 11.93 -18.27
N CYS A 42 5.30 10.69 -18.12
CA CYS A 42 5.92 9.53 -18.76
C CYS A 42 6.05 9.74 -20.27
N PRO A 43 7.26 9.66 -20.84
CA PRO A 43 7.47 9.94 -22.26
C PRO A 43 6.86 8.87 -23.17
N ASP A 44 6.36 9.26 -24.34
CA ASP A 44 5.91 8.32 -25.37
C ASP A 44 7.07 7.61 -26.07
N ALA A 45 8.23 8.28 -26.17
CA ALA A 45 9.42 7.72 -26.81
C ALA A 45 10.11 6.72 -25.87
N ALA A 46 10.14 5.44 -26.24
CA ALA A 46 10.73 4.37 -25.43
C ALA A 46 12.18 4.67 -25.00
N ALA A 47 12.98 5.26 -25.86
CA ALA A 47 14.37 5.61 -25.58
C ALA A 47 14.54 6.66 -24.45
N ALA A 48 13.49 7.44 -24.13
CA ALA A 48 13.52 8.43 -23.06
C ALA A 48 13.08 7.86 -21.68
N VAL A 49 12.45 6.68 -21.67
CA VAL A 49 11.90 6.06 -20.46
C VAL A 49 12.98 5.80 -19.38
N PRO A 50 14.17 5.25 -19.69
CA PRO A 50 15.18 5.02 -18.65
C PRO A 50 15.60 6.30 -17.91
N ALA A 51 15.87 7.37 -18.65
CA ALA A 51 16.27 8.66 -18.06
C ALA A 51 15.13 9.32 -17.25
N TRP A 52 13.89 9.22 -17.73
CA TRP A 52 12.71 9.67 -16.99
C TRP A 52 12.55 8.90 -15.67
N ARG A 53 12.68 7.58 -15.69
CA ARG A 53 12.59 6.72 -14.50
C ARG A 53 13.60 7.11 -13.43
N GLU A 54 14.82 7.47 -13.80
CA GLU A 54 15.83 7.94 -12.84
C GLU A 54 15.45 9.29 -12.22
N ARG A 55 14.83 10.18 -12.99
CA ARG A 55 14.29 11.43 -12.43
C ARG A 55 13.13 11.16 -11.46
N VAL A 56 12.25 10.22 -11.80
CA VAL A 56 11.17 9.75 -10.90
C VAL A 56 11.75 9.22 -9.59
N ARG A 57 12.77 8.34 -9.65
CA ARG A 57 13.46 7.79 -8.48
C ARG A 57 14.01 8.89 -7.58
N THR A 58 14.74 9.84 -8.17
CA THR A 58 15.32 10.99 -7.46
C THR A 58 14.25 11.85 -6.80
N ARG A 59 13.16 12.11 -7.53
CA ARG A 59 12.02 12.89 -7.05
C ARG A 59 11.30 12.21 -5.89
N LEU A 60 11.01 10.92 -6.05
CA LEU A 60 10.38 10.12 -4.99
C LEU A 60 11.24 10.12 -3.72
N ALA A 61 12.53 9.85 -3.84
CA ALA A 61 13.46 9.87 -2.71
C ALA A 61 13.50 11.23 -1.99
N ALA A 62 13.52 12.33 -2.77
CA ALA A 62 13.49 13.68 -2.21
C ALA A 62 12.17 14.00 -1.47
N MET A 63 11.04 13.47 -1.94
CA MET A 63 9.74 13.68 -1.32
C MET A 63 9.52 12.80 -0.07
N LEU A 64 10.11 11.62 -0.03
CA LEU A 64 10.08 10.75 1.15
C LEU A 64 10.98 11.28 2.28
N GLY A 65 12.06 11.98 1.92
CA GLY A 65 13.06 12.44 2.88
C GLY A 65 14.01 11.32 3.33
N SER A 66 14.82 11.61 4.33
CA SER A 66 15.76 10.63 4.88
C SER A 66 15.08 9.72 5.90
N PRO A 67 15.35 8.40 5.84
CA PRO A 67 14.84 7.49 6.85
C PRO A 67 15.48 7.78 8.21
N PRO A 68 14.84 7.44 9.33
CA PRO A 68 15.44 7.52 10.65
C PRO A 68 16.63 6.54 10.78
N PRO A 69 17.52 6.75 11.77
CA PRO A 69 18.59 5.79 12.04
C PRO A 69 18.03 4.41 12.40
N ALA A 70 18.57 3.36 11.79
CA ALA A 70 18.21 1.99 12.12
C ALA A 70 18.64 1.64 13.55
N VAL A 71 17.76 0.98 14.29
CA VAL A 71 18.04 0.36 15.59
C VAL A 71 18.02 -1.17 15.46
N PRO A 72 18.59 -1.94 16.40
CA PRO A 72 18.37 -3.39 16.46
C PRO A 72 16.86 -3.69 16.46
N LEU A 73 16.45 -4.72 15.72
CA LEU A 73 15.02 -5.10 15.68
C LEU A 73 14.54 -5.71 16.99
N ASP A 74 15.39 -6.43 17.70
CA ASP A 74 15.14 -7.10 18.99
C ASP A 74 13.74 -7.79 19.04
N PRO A 75 13.46 -8.74 18.14
CA PRO A 75 12.12 -9.30 18.00
C PRO A 75 11.76 -10.17 19.21
N GLU A 76 10.59 -9.91 19.78
CA GLU A 76 10.00 -10.66 20.89
C GLU A 76 8.73 -11.38 20.45
N VAL A 77 8.61 -12.68 20.69
CA VAL A 77 7.35 -13.42 20.56
C VAL A 77 6.57 -13.31 21.86
N THR A 78 5.46 -12.59 21.82
CA THR A 78 4.65 -12.31 23.01
C THR A 78 3.44 -13.23 23.15
N ASP A 79 3.04 -13.90 22.08
CA ASP A 79 1.95 -14.89 22.06
C ASP A 79 2.11 -15.87 20.88
N GLU A 80 1.66 -17.10 21.07
CA GLU A 80 1.65 -18.14 20.03
C GLU A 80 0.35 -18.94 20.09
N VAL A 81 -0.34 -19.05 18.97
CA VAL A 81 -1.61 -19.74 18.83
C VAL A 81 -1.52 -20.77 17.72
N ASP A 82 -1.90 -22.01 18.03
CA ASP A 82 -2.17 -23.04 17.02
C ASP A 82 -3.53 -22.78 16.35
N ALA A 83 -3.51 -22.29 15.10
CA ALA A 83 -4.70 -21.96 14.33
C ALA A 83 -5.19 -23.12 13.43
N GLY A 84 -4.68 -24.34 13.63
CA GLY A 84 -5.07 -25.54 12.89
C GLY A 84 -4.17 -25.83 11.69
N ASP A 85 -4.23 -25.06 10.64
CA ASP A 85 -3.39 -25.18 9.43
C ASP A 85 -2.06 -24.43 9.53
N HIS A 86 -1.96 -23.45 10.43
CA HIS A 86 -0.76 -22.65 10.66
C HIS A 86 -0.56 -22.32 12.14
N VAL A 87 0.64 -21.87 12.50
CA VAL A 87 0.94 -21.24 13.80
C VAL A 87 0.95 -19.73 13.59
N ARG A 88 0.21 -19.00 14.43
CA ARG A 88 0.22 -17.55 14.47
C ARG A 88 0.99 -17.08 15.71
N ARG A 89 2.07 -16.33 15.49
CA ARG A 89 2.87 -15.69 16.53
C ARG A 89 2.60 -14.21 16.56
N ARG A 90 2.25 -13.66 17.72
CA ARG A 90 2.29 -12.22 17.92
C ARG A 90 3.71 -11.82 18.28
N ILE A 91 4.28 -10.92 17.47
CA ILE A 91 5.65 -10.44 17.65
C ILE A 91 5.67 -8.92 17.79
N LEU A 92 6.64 -8.44 18.57
CA LEU A 92 6.99 -7.02 18.67
C LEU A 92 8.43 -6.86 18.22
N TYR A 93 8.74 -5.79 17.51
CA TYR A 93 10.12 -5.46 17.12
C TYR A 93 10.31 -3.95 16.99
N ASP A 94 11.53 -3.49 17.24
CA ASP A 94 11.87 -2.07 17.24
C ASP A 94 12.27 -1.58 15.85
N VAL A 95 11.79 -0.40 15.47
CA VAL A 95 12.08 0.25 14.19
C VAL A 95 12.75 1.60 14.35
N GLU A 96 12.52 2.26 15.49
CA GLU A 96 13.12 3.51 15.92
C GLU A 96 13.35 3.47 17.44
N PRO A 97 14.17 4.36 18.02
CA PRO A 97 14.43 4.36 19.47
C PRO A 97 13.18 4.48 20.35
N THR A 98 12.08 4.99 19.79
CA THR A 98 10.83 5.25 20.51
C THR A 98 9.61 4.64 19.81
N MET A 99 9.83 3.75 18.83
CA MET A 99 8.74 3.16 18.07
C MET A 99 8.98 1.68 17.78
N SER A 100 8.02 0.86 18.20
CA SER A 100 7.97 -0.58 17.93
C SER A 100 6.79 -0.93 17.03
N VAL A 101 6.87 -2.06 16.37
CA VAL A 101 5.83 -2.59 15.48
C VAL A 101 5.28 -3.89 16.04
N PRO A 102 3.98 -3.94 16.38
CA PRO A 102 3.27 -5.19 16.63
C PRO A 102 2.89 -5.84 15.30
N ALA A 103 3.17 -7.13 15.16
CA ALA A 103 2.86 -7.89 13.97
C ALA A 103 2.38 -9.31 14.31
N TYR A 104 1.69 -9.94 13.36
CA TYR A 104 1.52 -11.38 13.37
C TYR A 104 2.47 -12.02 12.34
N LEU A 105 3.15 -13.07 12.76
CA LEU A 105 3.88 -13.98 11.90
C LEU A 105 3.09 -15.28 11.80
N LEU A 106 2.58 -15.59 10.60
CA LEU A 106 1.86 -16.80 10.31
C LEU A 106 2.79 -17.78 9.60
N VAL A 107 2.96 -18.96 10.17
CA VAL A 107 3.83 -20.01 9.63
C VAL A 107 3.01 -21.26 9.33
N PRO A 108 2.93 -21.72 8.07
CA PRO A 108 2.26 -22.97 7.73
C PRO A 108 2.87 -24.13 8.53
N LYS A 109 2.06 -25.06 9.04
CA LYS A 109 2.55 -26.15 9.91
C LYS A 109 3.55 -27.07 9.21
N ASP A 110 3.38 -27.32 7.93
CA ASP A 110 4.27 -28.11 7.10
C ASP A 110 5.64 -27.44 6.87
N ARG A 111 5.71 -26.11 7.12
CA ARG A 111 6.94 -25.33 6.98
C ARG A 111 7.76 -25.22 8.27
N LEU A 112 7.20 -25.56 9.43
CA LEU A 112 7.86 -25.39 10.74
C LEU A 112 9.19 -26.15 10.87
N ALA A 113 9.33 -27.28 10.19
CA ALA A 113 10.55 -28.09 10.15
C ALA A 113 11.16 -28.19 8.73
N GLY A 114 10.66 -27.37 7.80
CA GLY A 114 11.10 -27.37 6.41
C GLY A 114 12.31 -26.48 6.13
N PRO A 115 12.85 -26.53 4.91
CA PRO A 115 13.87 -25.58 4.47
C PRO A 115 13.30 -24.16 4.35
N PRO A 116 14.17 -23.11 4.30
CA PRO A 116 13.73 -21.77 3.98
C PRO A 116 12.93 -21.73 2.69
N GLY A 117 11.89 -20.90 2.64
CA GLY A 117 11.04 -20.78 1.48
C GLY A 117 10.39 -19.40 1.34
N PRO A 118 9.47 -19.21 0.39
CA PRO A 118 8.94 -17.91 0.07
C PRO A 118 8.14 -17.30 1.23
N ALA A 119 8.19 -15.98 1.32
CA ALA A 119 7.42 -15.20 2.30
C ALA A 119 6.65 -14.07 1.63
N VAL A 120 5.59 -13.63 2.29
CA VAL A 120 4.81 -12.46 1.89
C VAL A 120 4.67 -11.50 3.07
N LEU A 121 5.02 -10.25 2.86
CA LEU A 121 4.65 -9.16 3.74
C LEU A 121 3.23 -8.71 3.35
N ALA A 122 2.24 -9.07 4.16
CA ALA A 122 0.85 -8.72 3.94
C ALA A 122 0.50 -7.43 4.69
N VAL A 123 0.12 -6.38 3.97
CA VAL A 123 -0.09 -5.04 4.51
C VAL A 123 -1.57 -4.69 4.48
N HIS A 124 -2.16 -4.43 5.66
CA HIS A 124 -3.59 -4.15 5.80
C HIS A 124 -4.00 -2.79 5.24
N GLY A 125 -5.27 -2.66 4.84
CA GLY A 125 -5.93 -1.40 4.49
C GLY A 125 -6.42 -0.62 5.72
N HIS A 126 -7.27 0.41 5.48
CA HIS A 126 -7.98 1.07 6.57
C HIS A 126 -8.92 0.07 7.25
N GLY A 127 -8.93 0.07 8.59
CA GLY A 127 -9.76 -0.84 9.38
C GLY A 127 -9.09 -1.27 10.68
N PRO A 128 -9.46 -2.45 11.22
CA PRO A 128 -8.93 -2.96 12.49
C PRO A 128 -7.45 -3.34 12.50
N GLY A 129 -6.72 -3.12 11.41
CA GLY A 129 -5.31 -3.48 11.33
C GLY A 129 -5.07 -4.94 10.90
N LYS A 130 -3.98 -5.54 11.38
CA LYS A 130 -3.55 -6.91 11.03
C LYS A 130 -4.57 -7.99 11.37
N GLU A 131 -5.42 -7.77 12.38
CA GLU A 131 -6.43 -8.75 12.79
C GLU A 131 -7.44 -9.02 11.68
N MET A 132 -7.84 -7.99 10.93
CA MET A 132 -8.76 -8.13 9.81
C MET A 132 -8.21 -9.06 8.74
N ILE A 133 -7.00 -8.83 8.29
CA ILE A 133 -6.42 -9.62 7.20
C ILE A 133 -6.00 -11.03 7.62
N CYS A 134 -5.86 -11.27 8.94
CA CYS A 134 -5.63 -12.59 9.52
C CYS A 134 -6.92 -13.39 9.80
N GLY A 135 -8.08 -12.85 9.45
CA GLY A 135 -9.35 -13.55 9.66
C GLY A 135 -9.84 -13.59 11.11
N LEU A 136 -9.38 -12.66 11.97
CA LEU A 136 -9.82 -12.55 13.35
C LEU A 136 -11.00 -11.60 13.49
N THR A 137 -11.11 -10.64 12.59
CA THR A 137 -12.19 -9.64 12.53
C THR A 137 -12.55 -9.34 11.06
N GLY A 138 -13.62 -8.60 10.84
CA GLY A 138 -14.00 -8.13 9.50
C GLY A 138 -14.56 -9.20 8.56
N PRO A 139 -14.84 -8.81 7.31
CA PRO A 139 -15.45 -9.69 6.32
C PRO A 139 -14.43 -10.63 5.66
N ALA A 140 -14.87 -11.83 5.31
CA ALA A 140 -14.00 -12.90 4.80
C ALA A 140 -13.22 -12.55 3.52
N GLN A 141 -13.75 -11.65 2.69
CA GLN A 141 -13.05 -11.17 1.49
C GLN A 141 -11.81 -10.31 1.78
N GLU A 142 -11.56 -9.94 3.03
CA GLU A 142 -10.39 -9.18 3.44
C GLU A 142 -9.34 -10.04 4.17
N HIS A 143 -9.59 -11.36 4.32
CA HIS A 143 -8.71 -12.27 5.03
C HIS A 143 -7.54 -12.78 4.16
N TYR A 144 -6.85 -11.89 3.44
CA TYR A 144 -5.82 -12.30 2.47
C TYR A 144 -4.52 -12.79 3.12
N ALA A 145 -4.17 -12.37 4.33
CA ALA A 145 -3.05 -12.98 5.03
C ALA A 145 -3.33 -14.45 5.36
N LEU A 146 -4.60 -14.78 5.71
CA LEU A 146 -5.04 -16.16 5.90
C LEU A 146 -5.03 -16.94 4.58
N GLN A 147 -5.42 -16.33 3.45
CA GLN A 147 -5.29 -16.97 2.14
C GLN A 147 -3.82 -17.28 1.82
N LEU A 148 -2.92 -16.33 2.02
CA LEU A 148 -1.49 -16.47 1.70
C LEU A 148 -0.81 -17.56 2.53
N VAL A 149 -1.07 -17.65 3.84
CA VAL A 149 -0.49 -18.71 4.68
C VAL A 149 -0.99 -20.09 4.28
N ARG A 150 -2.27 -20.21 3.85
CA ARG A 150 -2.84 -21.46 3.31
C ARG A 150 -2.26 -21.88 1.97
N LEU A 151 -1.73 -20.93 1.21
CA LEU A 151 -0.95 -21.18 -0.01
C LEU A 151 0.50 -21.61 0.28
N GLY A 152 0.89 -21.76 1.55
CA GLY A 152 2.21 -22.25 1.97
C GLY A 152 3.28 -21.16 2.15
N TYR A 153 2.91 -19.86 2.16
CA TYR A 153 3.84 -18.77 2.40
C TYR A 153 4.00 -18.53 3.91
N VAL A 154 5.22 -18.18 4.34
CA VAL A 154 5.41 -17.51 5.62
C VAL A 154 4.88 -16.08 5.47
N VAL A 155 3.95 -15.67 6.31
CA VAL A 155 3.29 -14.36 6.19
C VAL A 155 3.60 -13.49 7.40
N LEU A 156 4.18 -12.33 7.17
CA LEU A 156 4.33 -11.29 8.19
C LEU A 156 3.29 -10.19 7.93
N THR A 157 2.55 -9.82 8.96
CA THR A 157 1.56 -8.75 8.86
C THR A 157 1.69 -7.77 10.03
N PRO A 158 2.37 -6.63 9.83
CA PRO A 158 2.49 -5.58 10.84
C PRO A 158 1.23 -4.71 10.91
N ASP A 159 0.97 -4.10 12.06
CA ASP A 159 0.10 -2.93 12.11
C ASP A 159 0.84 -1.69 11.60
N LEU A 160 0.23 -0.97 10.69
CA LEU A 160 0.67 0.35 10.28
C LEU A 160 0.43 1.37 11.41
N ARG A 161 1.16 2.48 11.42
CA ARG A 161 0.96 3.58 12.40
C ARG A 161 -0.48 4.06 12.35
N CYS A 162 -1.06 4.28 13.50
CA CYS A 162 -2.44 4.72 13.71
C CYS A 162 -3.51 3.63 13.48
N PHE A 163 -3.12 2.36 13.35
CA PHE A 163 -4.05 1.24 13.18
C PHE A 163 -3.76 0.10 14.15
N GLY A 164 -4.77 -0.73 14.40
CA GLY A 164 -4.66 -1.90 15.26
C GLY A 164 -4.14 -1.55 16.65
N GLU A 165 -3.08 -2.23 17.09
CA GLU A 165 -2.45 -1.98 18.41
C GLU A 165 -1.64 -0.66 18.46
N ARG A 166 -1.53 0.05 17.36
CA ARG A 166 -0.83 1.36 17.26
C ARG A 166 -1.80 2.54 17.17
N GLN A 167 -3.06 2.33 17.51
CA GLN A 167 -4.04 3.39 17.71
C GLN A 167 -3.80 4.08 19.04
N ASP A 168 -3.72 5.39 19.01
CA ASP A 168 -3.67 6.18 20.23
C ASP A 168 -5.06 6.27 20.87
N PRO A 169 -5.15 6.31 22.23
CA PRO A 169 -6.41 6.52 22.91
C PRO A 169 -7.01 7.86 22.46
N GLN A 170 -8.25 7.86 22.02
CA GLN A 170 -8.94 9.10 21.69
C GLN A 170 -9.08 9.98 22.95
N TRP A 171 -8.49 11.16 22.91
CA TRP A 171 -8.50 12.11 24.03
C TRP A 171 -9.88 12.69 24.34
N SER A 172 -10.80 12.65 23.35
CA SER A 172 -12.17 13.08 23.54
C SER A 172 -13.10 12.29 22.62
N PRO A 173 -14.18 11.71 23.15
CA PRO A 173 -15.19 11.03 22.35
C PRO A 173 -15.97 11.96 21.39
N GLU A 174 -15.83 13.27 21.55
CA GLU A 174 -16.48 14.29 20.73
C GLU A 174 -15.62 14.74 19.54
N VAL A 175 -14.35 14.37 19.49
CA VAL A 175 -13.42 14.75 18.41
C VAL A 175 -13.26 13.57 17.45
N HIS A 176 -14.12 13.51 16.44
CA HIS A 176 -14.08 12.50 15.37
C HIS A 176 -12.98 12.84 14.34
N LYS A 177 -11.71 12.74 14.71
CA LYS A 177 -10.60 12.77 13.77
C LYS A 177 -10.00 11.39 13.67
N TYR A 178 -9.66 10.98 12.43
CA TYR A 178 -8.91 9.76 12.21
C TYR A 178 -7.51 9.91 12.81
N ASP A 179 -6.99 8.87 13.47
CA ASP A 179 -5.68 8.90 14.09
C ASP A 179 -4.56 9.24 13.08
N CYS A 180 -4.70 8.81 11.83
CA CYS A 180 -3.77 9.16 10.76
C CYS A 180 -3.73 10.66 10.43
N ASP A 181 -4.82 11.42 10.65
CA ASP A 181 -4.82 12.87 10.45
C ASP A 181 -4.12 13.59 11.60
N TRP A 182 -4.24 13.07 12.82
CA TRP A 182 -3.45 13.54 13.96
C TRP A 182 -1.96 13.32 13.74
N ASN A 183 -1.58 12.14 13.26
CA ASN A 183 -0.20 11.84 12.93
C ASN A 183 0.32 12.76 11.83
N LEU A 184 -0.51 13.08 10.82
CA LEU A 184 -0.14 14.05 9.79
C LEU A 184 0.16 15.43 10.37
N VAL A 185 -0.67 15.93 11.29
CA VAL A 185 -0.45 17.24 11.92
C VAL A 185 0.86 17.24 12.70
N ALA A 186 1.10 16.24 13.55
CA ALA A 186 2.33 16.13 14.33
C ALA A 186 3.57 15.96 13.42
N ALA A 187 3.49 15.09 12.42
CA ALA A 187 4.56 14.85 11.46
C ALA A 187 4.90 16.13 10.67
N THR A 188 3.87 16.85 10.20
CA THR A 188 4.06 18.12 9.46
C THR A 188 4.80 19.15 10.32
N MET A 189 4.47 19.27 11.61
CA MET A 189 5.17 20.16 12.55
C MET A 189 6.64 19.76 12.75
N ALA A 190 6.93 18.47 12.67
CA ALA A 190 8.28 17.92 12.82
C ALA A 190 9.06 17.85 11.49
N GLY A 191 8.46 18.24 10.37
CA GLY A 191 9.07 18.09 9.04
C GLY A 191 9.14 16.65 8.54
N ALA A 192 8.32 15.74 9.11
CA ALA A 192 8.25 14.33 8.74
C ALA A 192 7.04 14.04 7.82
N VAL A 193 7.07 12.90 7.16
CA VAL A 193 6.04 12.44 6.23
C VAL A 193 5.49 11.10 6.72
N PRO A 194 4.20 10.98 7.09
CA PRO A 194 3.62 9.74 7.63
C PRO A 194 3.75 8.55 6.69
N LEU A 195 3.61 8.74 5.37
CA LEU A 195 3.84 7.69 4.38
C LEU A 195 5.28 7.16 4.48
N ALA A 196 6.28 8.04 4.59
CA ALA A 196 7.68 7.64 4.72
C ALA A 196 7.95 6.93 6.05
N GLN A 197 7.30 7.32 7.14
CA GLN A 197 7.39 6.64 8.43
C GLN A 197 6.86 5.21 8.36
N ASN A 198 5.69 4.98 7.75
CA ASN A 198 5.15 3.64 7.54
C ASN A 198 6.01 2.82 6.57
N LEU A 199 6.55 3.47 5.53
CA LEU A 199 7.45 2.81 4.59
C LEU A 199 8.73 2.32 5.30
N TRP A 200 9.30 3.13 6.20
CA TRP A 200 10.41 2.73 7.04
C TRP A 200 10.07 1.50 7.89
N ASP A 201 8.93 1.49 8.58
CA ASP A 201 8.48 0.36 9.39
C ASP A 201 8.35 -0.92 8.55
N LEU A 202 7.87 -0.81 7.31
CA LEU A 202 7.78 -1.95 6.38
C LEU A 202 9.15 -2.41 5.87
N GLN A 203 10.10 -1.51 5.62
CA GLN A 203 11.47 -1.87 5.27
C GLN A 203 12.14 -2.63 6.43
N ARG A 204 11.91 -2.21 7.68
CA ARG A 204 12.35 -2.94 8.87
C ARG A 204 11.65 -4.30 9.02
N SER A 205 10.38 -4.41 8.60
CA SER A 205 9.67 -5.68 8.51
C SER A 205 10.29 -6.63 7.48
N VAL A 206 10.78 -6.09 6.37
CA VAL A 206 11.55 -6.87 5.38
C VAL A 206 12.88 -7.36 5.98
N ASP A 207 13.59 -6.52 6.77
CA ASP A 207 14.80 -6.95 7.48
C ASP A 207 14.52 -8.14 8.40
N LEU A 208 13.38 -8.12 9.10
CA LEU A 208 12.94 -9.23 9.95
C LEU A 208 12.70 -10.51 9.15
N LEU A 209 12.01 -10.41 7.99
CA LEU A 209 11.79 -11.55 7.10
C LEU A 209 13.12 -12.11 6.55
N VAL A 210 14.03 -11.24 6.11
CA VAL A 210 15.36 -11.66 5.61
C VAL A 210 16.16 -12.41 6.66
N ALA A 211 16.05 -12.03 7.93
CA ALA A 211 16.74 -12.68 9.05
C ALA A 211 16.03 -13.95 9.56
N HIS A 212 14.79 -14.21 9.13
CA HIS A 212 13.98 -15.31 9.67
C HIS A 212 14.42 -16.67 9.10
N PRO A 213 14.71 -17.70 9.93
CA PRO A 213 15.30 -18.97 9.48
C PRO A 213 14.45 -19.79 8.50
N LEU A 214 13.14 -19.56 8.45
CA LEU A 214 12.20 -20.24 7.54
C LEU A 214 11.97 -19.48 6.22
N VAL A 215 12.59 -18.31 6.03
CA VAL A 215 12.39 -17.47 4.85
C VAL A 215 13.59 -17.55 3.93
N ASP A 216 13.34 -17.77 2.65
CA ASP A 216 14.30 -17.55 1.58
C ASP A 216 14.36 -16.04 1.27
N PRO A 217 15.46 -15.35 1.59
CA PRO A 217 15.56 -13.90 1.42
C PRO A 217 15.49 -13.45 -0.05
N ALA A 218 15.70 -14.36 -1.01
CA ALA A 218 15.54 -14.09 -2.44
C ALA A 218 14.07 -14.20 -2.89
N ARG A 219 13.16 -14.66 -2.02
CA ARG A 219 11.76 -14.92 -2.35
C ARG A 219 10.80 -14.25 -1.35
N ILE A 220 10.83 -12.92 -1.31
CA ILE A 220 9.93 -12.09 -0.49
C ILE A 220 9.04 -11.27 -1.43
N ALA A 221 7.72 -11.45 -1.30
CA ALA A 221 6.72 -10.63 -1.97
C ALA A 221 6.03 -9.68 -0.98
N VAL A 222 5.35 -8.65 -1.50
CA VAL A 222 4.47 -7.79 -0.72
C VAL A 222 3.07 -7.78 -1.33
N ALA A 223 2.05 -7.73 -0.50
CA ALA A 223 0.65 -7.73 -0.94
C ALA A 223 -0.21 -6.84 -0.03
N GLY A 224 -1.14 -6.11 -0.60
CA GLY A 224 -2.07 -5.30 0.18
C GLY A 224 -3.29 -4.84 -0.59
N LEU A 225 -4.32 -4.45 0.17
CA LEU A 225 -5.55 -3.86 -0.31
C LEU A 225 -5.63 -2.39 0.11
N SER A 226 -6.10 -1.51 -0.77
CA SER A 226 -6.41 -0.12 -0.42
C SER A 226 -5.17 0.64 0.12
N TYR A 227 -5.20 1.13 1.35
CA TYR A 227 -4.03 1.72 1.99
C TYR A 227 -2.86 0.72 2.08
N GLY A 228 -3.14 -0.56 2.34
CA GLY A 228 -2.12 -1.62 2.26
C GLY A 228 -1.50 -1.74 0.87
N ALA A 229 -2.29 -1.53 -0.18
CA ALA A 229 -1.78 -1.51 -1.56
C ALA A 229 -0.97 -0.24 -1.86
N THR A 230 -1.34 0.92 -1.28
CA THR A 230 -0.48 2.11 -1.30
C THR A 230 0.91 1.77 -0.78
N MET A 231 0.95 1.22 0.44
CA MET A 231 2.22 0.90 1.10
C MET A 231 3.00 -0.20 0.38
N SER A 232 2.31 -1.21 -0.18
CA SER A 232 2.93 -2.27 -0.98
C SER A 232 3.57 -1.74 -2.26
N LEU A 233 2.90 -0.82 -2.95
CA LEU A 233 3.42 -0.16 -4.15
C LEU A 233 4.69 0.65 -3.84
N PHE A 234 4.65 1.50 -2.80
CA PHE A 234 5.80 2.31 -2.40
C PHE A 234 6.96 1.45 -1.88
N LEU A 235 6.69 0.40 -1.11
CA LEU A 235 7.72 -0.52 -0.64
C LEU A 235 8.41 -1.20 -1.82
N ALA A 236 7.66 -1.80 -2.75
CA ALA A 236 8.23 -2.46 -3.91
C ALA A 236 9.00 -1.48 -4.82
N ALA A 237 8.58 -0.21 -4.89
CA ALA A 237 9.26 0.83 -5.66
C ALA A 237 10.60 1.27 -5.05
N THR A 238 10.80 1.08 -3.74
CA THR A 238 11.96 1.61 -2.98
C THR A 238 12.83 0.56 -2.32
N ASP A 239 12.42 -0.72 -2.33
CA ASP A 239 13.16 -1.84 -1.76
C ASP A 239 13.29 -2.98 -2.77
N ASP A 240 14.49 -3.16 -3.29
CA ASP A 240 14.78 -4.16 -4.33
C ASP A 240 14.76 -5.62 -3.82
N ARG A 241 14.65 -5.83 -2.51
CA ARG A 241 14.48 -7.17 -1.91
C ARG A 241 13.07 -7.72 -2.13
N ILE A 242 12.10 -6.88 -2.48
CA ILE A 242 10.75 -7.31 -2.84
C ILE A 242 10.77 -7.87 -4.27
N GLY A 243 10.60 -9.19 -4.41
CA GLY A 243 10.63 -9.89 -5.69
C GLY A 243 9.33 -9.76 -6.50
N ALA A 244 8.16 -9.66 -5.84
CA ALA A 244 6.85 -9.53 -6.48
C ALA A 244 5.90 -8.65 -5.64
N VAL A 245 4.91 -8.02 -6.28
CA VAL A 245 3.94 -7.20 -5.57
C VAL A 245 2.51 -7.42 -6.07
N ILE A 246 1.56 -7.48 -5.12
CA ILE A 246 0.11 -7.47 -5.39
C ILE A 246 -0.46 -6.16 -4.86
N VAL A 247 -1.07 -5.38 -5.77
CA VAL A 247 -1.67 -4.08 -5.51
C VAL A 247 -3.16 -4.18 -5.78
N SER A 248 -3.95 -4.40 -4.73
CA SER A 248 -5.40 -4.57 -4.83
C SER A 248 -6.13 -3.27 -4.48
N GLY A 249 -7.05 -2.82 -5.33
CA GLY A 249 -7.89 -1.64 -5.08
C GLY A 249 -7.09 -0.35 -4.82
N TYR A 250 -6.05 -0.06 -5.63
CA TYR A 250 -5.29 1.19 -5.48
C TYR A 250 -4.72 1.74 -6.79
N LEU A 251 -4.04 0.94 -7.62
CA LEU A 251 -3.36 1.46 -8.81
C LEU A 251 -4.38 2.04 -9.81
N SER A 252 -4.38 3.36 -9.92
CA SER A 252 -5.28 4.14 -10.77
C SER A 252 -4.58 5.46 -11.16
N SER A 253 -5.13 6.60 -10.78
CA SER A 253 -4.54 7.93 -10.90
C SER A 253 -4.85 8.72 -9.64
N TRP A 254 -3.88 9.41 -9.08
CA TRP A 254 -4.14 10.28 -7.93
C TRP A 254 -5.16 11.36 -8.25
N ARG A 255 -5.10 11.89 -9.46
CA ARG A 255 -6.03 12.92 -9.90
C ARG A 255 -7.49 12.42 -9.92
N ALA A 256 -7.70 11.16 -10.35
CA ALA A 256 -9.03 10.57 -10.37
C ALA A 256 -9.48 10.08 -8.99
N ALA A 257 -8.58 9.37 -8.27
CA ALA A 257 -8.93 8.73 -7.01
C ALA A 257 -8.87 9.69 -5.81
N HIS A 258 -7.93 10.63 -5.82
CA HIS A 258 -7.61 11.46 -4.65
C HIS A 258 -8.08 12.92 -4.76
N SER A 259 -8.78 13.29 -5.81
CA SER A 259 -9.48 14.58 -5.88
C SER A 259 -10.80 14.61 -5.09
N VAL A 260 -11.16 13.50 -4.47
CA VAL A 260 -12.37 13.35 -3.66
C VAL A 260 -11.99 13.42 -2.17
N PRO A 261 -12.62 14.30 -1.35
CA PRO A 261 -12.15 14.62 0.01
C PRO A 261 -12.01 13.44 0.97
N TRP A 262 -12.88 12.45 0.85
CA TRP A 262 -12.95 11.31 1.78
C TRP A 262 -12.09 10.10 1.36
N ASN A 263 -11.44 10.17 0.19
CA ASN A 263 -10.67 9.05 -0.33
C ASN A 263 -9.21 9.03 0.15
N MET A 264 -8.83 9.96 0.99
CA MET A 264 -7.44 10.10 1.45
C MET A 264 -7.36 10.26 2.95
N CYS A 265 -6.37 9.62 3.54
CA CYS A 265 -5.91 9.99 4.88
C CYS A 265 -4.51 10.61 4.80
N GLY A 266 -4.09 11.26 5.90
CA GLY A 266 -2.79 11.90 5.98
C GLY A 266 -1.59 10.98 5.80
N SER A 267 -1.79 9.67 5.98
CA SER A 267 -0.72 8.68 5.83
C SER A 267 -0.50 8.20 4.38
N GLN A 268 -1.35 8.62 3.43
CA GLN A 268 -1.25 8.20 2.02
C GLN A 268 -0.69 9.27 1.09
N VAL A 269 -0.34 10.44 1.62
CA VAL A 269 0.03 11.59 0.80
C VAL A 269 1.48 12.01 1.03
N LEU A 270 2.09 12.48 -0.05
CA LEU A 270 3.37 13.19 -0.03
C LEU A 270 3.11 14.69 -0.26
N PRO A 271 3.71 15.59 0.50
CA PRO A 271 3.57 17.02 0.26
C PRO A 271 3.94 17.41 -1.18
N GLY A 272 3.01 18.02 -1.88
CA GLY A 272 3.22 18.47 -3.26
C GLY A 272 3.31 17.34 -4.30
N GLN A 273 2.69 16.18 -4.07
CA GLN A 273 2.77 15.03 -4.99
C GLN A 273 2.08 15.29 -6.33
N LEU A 274 0.92 15.97 -6.33
CA LEU A 274 0.19 16.20 -7.57
C LEU A 274 0.98 17.07 -8.55
N GLY A 275 1.03 16.63 -9.79
CA GLY A 275 1.83 17.25 -10.86
C GLY A 275 3.30 16.85 -10.84
N ARG A 276 3.82 16.28 -9.75
CA ARG A 276 5.21 15.86 -9.62
C ARG A 276 5.39 14.34 -9.65
N LEU A 277 4.41 13.61 -9.14
CA LEU A 277 4.35 12.14 -9.20
C LEU A 277 2.94 11.71 -9.56
N GLU A 278 2.82 10.56 -10.21
CA GLU A 278 1.56 9.83 -10.45
C GLU A 278 1.74 8.35 -10.06
N HIS A 279 0.65 7.61 -9.95
CA HIS A 279 0.70 6.16 -9.67
C HIS A 279 1.61 5.42 -10.64
N LEU A 280 1.54 5.77 -11.94
CA LEU A 280 2.40 5.22 -12.98
C LEU A 280 3.89 5.42 -12.67
N ASP A 281 4.25 6.60 -12.16
CA ASP A 281 5.64 6.97 -11.88
C ASP A 281 6.20 6.03 -10.80
N VAL A 282 5.48 5.88 -9.68
CA VAL A 282 5.89 4.99 -8.59
C VAL A 282 5.94 3.54 -9.08
N ALA A 283 4.90 3.06 -9.78
CA ALA A 283 4.84 1.70 -10.31
C ALA A 283 5.97 1.40 -11.30
N SER A 284 6.42 2.40 -12.07
CA SER A 284 7.52 2.26 -13.04
C SER A 284 8.83 1.82 -12.39
N LEU A 285 9.04 2.17 -11.12
CA LEU A 285 10.25 1.83 -10.37
C LEU A 285 10.33 0.33 -10.01
N ILE A 286 9.22 -0.40 -10.09
CA ILE A 286 9.17 -1.84 -9.80
C ILE A 286 9.77 -2.66 -10.94
N ALA A 287 9.69 -2.17 -12.19
CA ALA A 287 10.22 -2.91 -13.34
C ALA A 287 11.71 -3.31 -13.14
N PRO A 288 12.11 -4.55 -13.47
CA PRO A 288 11.39 -5.57 -14.24
C PRO A 288 10.61 -6.60 -13.40
N ARG A 289 10.44 -6.39 -12.09
CA ARG A 289 9.78 -7.33 -11.16
C ARG A 289 8.28 -7.44 -11.45
N PRO A 290 7.66 -8.62 -11.25
CA PRO A 290 6.24 -8.80 -11.54
C PRO A 290 5.34 -8.01 -10.59
N ILE A 291 4.25 -7.49 -11.14
CA ILE A 291 3.19 -6.79 -10.42
C ILE A 291 1.82 -7.36 -10.84
N LEU A 292 1.00 -7.73 -9.87
CA LEU A 292 -0.42 -8.03 -10.06
C LEU A 292 -1.24 -6.85 -9.55
N VAL A 293 -2.08 -6.29 -10.40
CA VAL A 293 -3.04 -5.24 -10.07
C VAL A 293 -4.43 -5.85 -10.04
N GLU A 294 -5.17 -5.67 -8.96
CA GLU A 294 -6.58 -6.05 -8.87
C GLU A 294 -7.47 -4.80 -8.83
N SER A 295 -8.51 -4.79 -9.68
CA SER A 295 -9.43 -3.64 -9.79
C SER A 295 -10.88 -4.10 -9.92
N GLY A 296 -11.74 -3.67 -8.99
CA GLY A 296 -13.18 -3.90 -9.06
C GLY A 296 -13.84 -2.96 -10.07
N THR A 297 -14.79 -3.49 -10.87
CA THR A 297 -15.54 -2.68 -11.85
C THR A 297 -16.46 -1.65 -11.19
N GLU A 298 -16.82 -1.88 -9.93
CA GLU A 298 -17.71 -1.05 -9.13
C GLU A 298 -16.99 -0.37 -7.95
N ASP A 299 -15.65 -0.30 -8.00
CA ASP A 299 -14.87 0.37 -6.96
C ASP A 299 -15.12 1.89 -7.00
N PRO A 300 -15.76 2.47 -5.97
CA PRO A 300 -16.07 3.90 -5.94
C PRO A 300 -14.86 4.77 -5.65
N LEU A 301 -13.77 4.17 -5.16
CA LEU A 301 -12.57 4.89 -4.70
C LEU A 301 -11.50 4.95 -5.78
N PHE A 302 -11.34 3.88 -6.55
CA PHE A 302 -10.29 3.73 -7.57
C PHE A 302 -10.89 3.30 -8.91
N PRO A 303 -11.28 4.27 -9.78
CA PRO A 303 -11.99 4.00 -11.01
C PRO A 303 -11.25 3.03 -11.93
N VAL A 304 -11.92 1.96 -12.34
CA VAL A 304 -11.33 0.86 -13.14
C VAL A 304 -10.80 1.33 -14.50
N ASP A 305 -11.40 2.34 -15.11
CA ASP A 305 -10.95 2.84 -16.42
C ASP A 305 -9.61 3.55 -16.32
N THR A 306 -9.38 4.32 -15.24
CA THR A 306 -8.06 4.91 -14.97
C THR A 306 -7.04 3.85 -14.58
N ALA A 307 -7.44 2.80 -13.86
CA ALA A 307 -6.57 1.65 -13.58
C ALA A 307 -6.14 0.95 -14.87
N ARG A 308 -7.08 0.69 -15.80
CA ARG A 308 -6.78 0.11 -17.13
C ARG A 308 -5.78 0.96 -17.91
N ALA A 309 -5.97 2.27 -17.94
CA ALA A 309 -5.07 3.21 -18.63
C ALA A 309 -3.66 3.21 -18.01
N THR A 310 -3.58 3.23 -16.68
CA THR A 310 -2.31 3.19 -15.95
C THR A 310 -1.56 1.87 -16.18
N VAL A 311 -2.26 0.72 -16.10
CA VAL A 311 -1.67 -0.60 -16.40
C VAL A 311 -1.18 -0.69 -17.85
N ALA A 312 -1.94 -0.18 -18.82
CA ALA A 312 -1.51 -0.15 -20.22
C ALA A 312 -0.24 0.68 -20.40
N SER A 313 -0.15 1.83 -19.72
CA SER A 313 1.05 2.68 -19.72
C SER A 313 2.23 2.00 -19.03
N LEU A 314 2.00 1.33 -17.90
CA LEU A 314 3.04 0.58 -17.19
C LEU A 314 3.61 -0.56 -18.05
N ARG A 315 2.78 -1.27 -18.81
CA ARG A 315 3.25 -2.28 -19.77
C ARG A 315 4.17 -1.69 -20.85
N ARG A 316 3.87 -0.47 -21.33
CA ARG A 316 4.76 0.23 -22.27
C ARG A 316 6.11 0.58 -21.61
N VAL A 317 6.08 0.99 -20.33
CA VAL A 317 7.32 1.26 -19.56
C VAL A 317 8.15 -0.01 -19.43
N TYR A 318 7.55 -1.16 -19.09
CA TYR A 318 8.27 -2.44 -19.02
C TYR A 318 8.93 -2.78 -20.37
N ALA A 319 8.17 -2.72 -21.45
CA ALA A 319 8.70 -2.95 -22.80
C ALA A 319 9.87 -2.00 -23.14
N ALA A 320 9.74 -0.72 -22.84
CA ALA A 320 10.79 0.29 -23.08
C ALA A 320 12.08 0.03 -22.28
N LEU A 321 11.97 -0.65 -21.13
CA LEU A 321 13.09 -1.07 -20.30
C LEU A 321 13.65 -2.46 -20.68
N GLY A 322 13.14 -3.10 -21.74
CA GLY A 322 13.53 -4.44 -22.15
C GLY A 322 12.98 -5.56 -21.27
N ALA A 323 12.02 -5.25 -20.40
CA ALA A 323 11.33 -6.23 -19.58
C ALA A 323 10.07 -6.77 -20.26
N ASP A 324 9.65 -7.99 -19.90
CA ASP A 324 8.40 -8.57 -20.41
C ASP A 324 7.18 -7.80 -19.89
N PRO A 325 6.36 -7.18 -20.77
CA PRO A 325 5.13 -6.51 -20.38
C PRO A 325 4.10 -7.45 -19.70
N GLY A 326 4.19 -8.75 -19.96
CA GLY A 326 3.36 -9.78 -19.34
C GLY A 326 3.56 -9.89 -17.81
N ARG A 327 4.68 -9.40 -17.28
CA ARG A 327 4.92 -9.29 -15.85
C ARG A 327 4.03 -8.24 -15.15
N VAL A 328 3.32 -7.40 -15.91
CA VAL A 328 2.29 -6.51 -15.41
C VAL A 328 0.93 -7.17 -15.64
N GLU A 329 0.47 -7.91 -14.65
CA GLU A 329 -0.84 -8.55 -14.69
C GLU A 329 -1.94 -7.61 -14.18
N HIS A 330 -3.12 -7.69 -14.77
CA HIS A 330 -4.30 -6.94 -14.34
C HIS A 330 -5.49 -7.87 -14.21
N ASP A 331 -5.95 -8.04 -13.00
CA ASP A 331 -7.18 -8.75 -12.67
C ASP A 331 -8.31 -7.73 -12.49
N VAL A 332 -9.18 -7.63 -13.51
CA VAL A 332 -10.38 -6.79 -13.45
C VAL A 332 -11.55 -7.70 -13.13
N PHE A 333 -12.15 -7.51 -11.98
CA PHE A 333 -13.23 -8.37 -11.48
C PHE A 333 -14.52 -7.59 -11.26
N GLU A 334 -15.64 -8.29 -11.34
CA GLU A 334 -16.95 -7.74 -11.01
C GLU A 334 -17.07 -7.57 -9.49
N GLY A 335 -17.26 -6.33 -9.05
CA GLY A 335 -17.42 -5.98 -7.62
C GLY A 335 -16.81 -4.64 -7.25
N GLY A 336 -16.99 -4.30 -5.98
CA GLY A 336 -16.52 -3.04 -5.39
C GLY A 336 -15.09 -3.09 -4.83
N HIS A 337 -14.84 -2.23 -3.85
CA HIS A 337 -13.57 -2.08 -3.18
C HIS A 337 -13.28 -3.25 -2.22
N ARG A 338 -12.58 -4.27 -2.70
CA ARG A 338 -12.25 -5.48 -1.92
C ARG A 338 -11.04 -6.21 -2.50
N TRP A 339 -10.44 -7.07 -1.70
CA TRP A 339 -9.49 -8.08 -2.20
C TRP A 339 -10.22 -9.12 -3.07
N ASN A 340 -9.71 -9.41 -4.25
CA ASN A 340 -10.23 -10.46 -5.11
C ASN A 340 -9.52 -11.80 -4.89
N GLY A 341 -8.21 -11.81 -4.93
CA GLY A 341 -7.36 -12.96 -4.63
C GLY A 341 -7.44 -14.12 -5.64
N ALA A 342 -8.25 -13.99 -6.69
CA ALA A 342 -8.48 -15.07 -7.66
C ALA A 342 -7.22 -15.48 -8.43
N ARG A 343 -6.30 -14.53 -8.66
CA ARG A 343 -5.05 -14.77 -9.37
C ARG A 343 -3.82 -14.90 -8.47
N THR A 344 -3.97 -14.69 -7.17
CA THR A 344 -2.86 -14.65 -6.19
C THR A 344 -1.98 -15.90 -6.25
N GLU A 345 -2.59 -17.10 -6.24
CA GLU A 345 -1.85 -18.37 -6.27
C GLU A 345 -1.02 -18.51 -7.56
N ALA A 346 -1.66 -18.34 -8.72
CA ALA A 346 -0.98 -18.45 -10.00
C ALA A 346 0.13 -17.41 -10.17
N PHE A 347 -0.11 -16.18 -9.74
CA PHE A 347 0.87 -15.10 -9.79
C PHE A 347 2.09 -15.38 -8.93
N LEU A 348 1.90 -15.76 -7.66
CA LEU A 348 2.99 -16.03 -6.73
C LEU A 348 3.70 -17.37 -6.99
N ALA A 349 3.10 -18.31 -7.73
CA ALA A 349 3.76 -19.52 -8.21
C ALA A 349 4.70 -19.27 -9.40
N GLY A 350 4.56 -18.13 -10.06
CA GLY A 350 5.41 -17.72 -11.18
C GLY A 350 6.85 -17.37 -10.78
N PRO A 351 7.70 -17.08 -11.75
CA PRO A 351 9.09 -16.69 -11.49
C PRO A 351 9.18 -15.23 -11.04
N TRP A 352 9.73 -14.99 -9.87
CA TRP A 352 10.00 -13.69 -9.30
C TRP A 352 11.19 -13.71 -8.35
#